data_bfed47db5fa1794eb1865062736572c9
#
_entry.id   bfed47db5fa1794eb1865062736572c9
#
_cell.length_a   1.000
_cell.length_b   1.000
_cell.length_c   1.000
_cell.angle_alpha   90.00
_cell.angle_beta   90.00
_cell.angle_gamma   90.00
#
_symmetry.space_group_name_H-M   'P 1'
#
loop_
_entity.id
_entity.type
_entity.pdbx_description
1 polymer ?
#
loop_
_entity_poly.entity_id
_entity_poly.type
_entity_poly.pdbx_seq_one_letter_code
_entity_poly.pdbx_strand_id
1 'polypeptide(L)'
;MHEQMKRILVIDDLPENVFMLQDRLEHEGYEVLTAYNGKSGIEKAQNELPDLILLDVMMPDINGFEVCKTLVGDSRTSDIPIILVTAKTDPEDIKEGLDAGAYDYIKKPINKIELLARVKSELKLSDANKLIVEIEKRNTFFATVVTANHKIKQPLTLISLSTAAIKRELKKDEISKDIVLEKIKYIDLAITEITAVLDQLNKIKEPVLSDYTNTVKMIKVEKETTD
;
A
#
# COMPACT_ATOMS: atom_id res chain seq x y z
N MET A 1 20.38 5.26 8.33
CA MET A 1 19.12 4.55 8.11
C MET A 1 19.34 3.12 8.52
N HIS A 2 18.71 2.61 9.58
CA HIS A 2 18.72 1.18 9.87
C HIS A 2 17.83 0.53 8.81
N GLU A 3 18.44 -0.13 7.85
CA GLU A 3 17.71 -0.99 6.92
C GLU A 3 17.09 -2.11 7.78
N GLN A 4 15.78 -2.18 7.83
CA GLN A 4 15.08 -3.19 8.61
C GLN A 4 15.45 -4.56 8.05
N MET A 5 15.94 -5.47 8.94
CA MET A 5 16.34 -6.81 8.54
C MET A 5 15.17 -7.54 7.92
N LYS A 6 15.35 -8.06 6.70
CA LYS A 6 14.30 -8.79 5.98
C LYS A 6 14.06 -10.14 6.62
N ARG A 7 12.78 -10.50 6.82
CA ARG A 7 12.35 -11.76 7.43
C ARG A 7 11.92 -12.76 6.37
N ILE A 8 12.50 -13.95 6.43
CA ILE A 8 12.20 -15.05 5.49
C ILE A 8 11.62 -16.22 6.28
N LEU A 9 10.43 -16.70 5.90
CA LEU A 9 9.85 -17.90 6.48
C LEU A 9 10.23 -19.11 5.63
N VAL A 10 10.85 -20.12 6.27
CA VAL A 10 11.18 -21.41 5.66
C VAL A 10 10.18 -22.45 6.16
N ILE A 11 9.50 -23.13 5.24
CA ILE A 11 8.52 -24.18 5.51
C ILE A 11 8.98 -25.46 4.80
N ASP A 12 9.44 -26.45 5.55
CA ASP A 12 9.88 -27.76 5.03
C ASP A 12 9.73 -28.77 6.18
N ASP A 13 9.22 -29.99 5.92
CA ASP A 13 8.99 -31.01 6.94
C ASP A 13 10.28 -31.69 7.43
N LEU A 14 11.37 -31.56 6.67
CA LEU A 14 12.67 -32.10 7.03
C LEU A 14 13.52 -31.08 7.80
N PRO A 15 13.81 -31.31 9.11
CA PRO A 15 14.61 -30.37 9.91
C PRO A 15 15.99 -30.07 9.31
N GLU A 16 16.57 -31.02 8.60
CA GLU A 16 17.89 -30.86 7.95
C GLU A 16 17.81 -29.80 6.83
N ASN A 17 16.75 -29.78 6.04
CA ASN A 17 16.52 -28.77 5.00
C ASN A 17 16.31 -27.39 5.63
N VAL A 18 15.46 -27.31 6.66
CA VAL A 18 15.20 -26.06 7.39
C VAL A 18 16.51 -25.51 7.94
N PHE A 19 17.30 -26.33 8.63
CA PHE A 19 18.59 -25.92 9.21
C PHE A 19 19.55 -25.41 8.13
N MET A 20 19.69 -26.15 7.01
CA MET A 20 20.56 -25.77 5.90
C MET A 20 20.14 -24.43 5.27
N LEU A 21 18.83 -24.22 5.07
CA LEU A 21 18.30 -22.97 4.51
C LEU A 21 18.46 -21.81 5.48
N GLN A 22 18.17 -22.05 6.76
CA GLN A 22 18.35 -21.06 7.82
C GLN A 22 19.80 -20.60 7.91
N ASP A 23 20.75 -21.52 8.02
CA ASP A 23 22.18 -21.21 8.09
C ASP A 23 22.64 -20.34 6.89
N ARG A 24 22.23 -20.71 5.68
CA ARG A 24 22.60 -19.98 4.46
C ARG A 24 22.03 -18.57 4.40
N LEU A 25 20.81 -18.38 4.88
CA LEU A 25 20.12 -17.09 4.83
C LEU A 25 20.58 -16.16 5.96
N GLU A 26 20.78 -16.69 7.18
CA GLU A 26 21.28 -15.92 8.31
C GLU A 26 22.71 -15.41 8.06
N HIS A 27 23.56 -16.18 7.37
CA HIS A 27 24.90 -15.74 6.95
C HIS A 27 24.86 -14.55 5.95
N GLU A 28 23.76 -14.36 5.25
CA GLU A 28 23.54 -13.23 4.32
C GLU A 28 22.80 -12.05 5.00
N GLY A 29 22.54 -12.15 6.31
CA GLY A 29 21.94 -11.07 7.11
C GLY A 29 20.41 -11.03 7.08
N TYR A 30 19.75 -12.14 6.74
CA TYR A 30 18.29 -12.27 6.86
C TYR A 30 17.90 -12.80 8.25
N GLU A 31 16.75 -12.37 8.76
CA GLU A 31 16.10 -13.01 9.90
C GLU A 31 15.27 -14.20 9.38
N VAL A 32 15.46 -15.39 9.95
CA VAL A 32 14.80 -16.60 9.46
C VAL A 32 13.77 -17.11 10.47
N LEU A 33 12.53 -17.21 10.00
CA LEU A 33 11.44 -17.89 10.69
C LEU A 33 11.32 -19.31 10.13
N THR A 34 11.02 -20.30 10.95
CA THR A 34 10.94 -21.69 10.53
C THR A 34 9.62 -22.34 10.88
N ALA A 35 9.11 -23.20 10.00
CA ALA A 35 7.97 -24.07 10.26
C ALA A 35 8.23 -25.44 9.65
N TYR A 36 7.75 -26.50 10.31
CA TYR A 36 8.05 -27.91 9.99
C TYR A 36 6.85 -28.66 9.41
N ASN A 37 5.79 -27.96 9.02
CA ASN A 37 4.63 -28.50 8.32
C ASN A 37 3.81 -27.34 7.73
N GLY A 38 2.92 -27.65 6.77
CA GLY A 38 2.14 -26.65 6.06
C GLY A 38 1.22 -25.86 6.96
N LYS A 39 0.56 -26.49 7.93
CA LYS A 39 -0.37 -25.83 8.85
C LYS A 39 0.33 -24.78 9.71
N SER A 40 1.43 -25.17 10.37
CA SER A 40 2.23 -24.22 11.17
C SER A 40 2.86 -23.12 10.32
N GLY A 41 3.18 -23.43 9.06
CA GLY A 41 3.67 -22.45 8.07
C GLY A 41 2.62 -21.39 7.77
N ILE A 42 1.37 -21.77 7.49
CA ILE A 42 0.26 -20.84 7.26
C ILE A 42 0.03 -19.94 8.49
N GLU A 43 -0.12 -20.55 9.67
CA GLU A 43 -0.33 -19.81 10.92
C GLU A 43 0.80 -18.79 11.18
N LYS A 44 2.05 -19.20 10.96
CA LYS A 44 3.20 -18.32 11.15
C LYS A 44 3.26 -17.21 10.11
N ALA A 45 2.98 -17.50 8.85
CA ALA A 45 2.91 -16.48 7.79
C ALA A 45 1.87 -15.41 8.09
N GLN A 46 0.69 -15.80 8.58
CA GLN A 46 -0.41 -14.89 8.94
C GLN A 46 -0.11 -14.01 10.17
N ASN A 47 0.63 -14.55 11.15
CA ASN A 47 0.93 -13.85 12.40
C ASN A 47 2.18 -12.97 12.30
N GLU A 48 3.20 -13.45 11.59
CA GLU A 48 4.51 -12.79 11.53
C GLU A 48 4.69 -11.93 10.29
N LEU A 49 3.90 -12.14 9.23
CA LEU A 49 3.95 -11.40 7.97
C LEU A 49 5.39 -11.25 7.42
N PRO A 50 6.07 -12.35 7.04
CA PRO A 50 7.43 -12.32 6.54
C PRO A 50 7.52 -11.57 5.20
N ASP A 51 8.74 -11.14 4.83
CA ASP A 51 8.99 -10.47 3.54
C ASP A 51 9.05 -11.45 2.35
N LEU A 52 9.31 -12.75 2.62
CA LEU A 52 9.38 -13.83 1.63
C LEU A 52 9.15 -15.18 2.29
N ILE A 53 8.58 -16.13 1.56
CA ILE A 53 8.38 -17.52 2.01
C ILE A 53 9.14 -18.46 1.07
N LEU A 54 9.96 -19.36 1.65
CA LEU A 54 10.50 -20.54 1.00
C LEU A 54 9.66 -21.73 1.43
N LEU A 55 9.01 -22.42 0.49
CA LEU A 55 8.00 -23.43 0.77
C LEU A 55 8.34 -24.74 0.06
N ASP A 56 8.55 -25.80 0.82
CA ASP A 56 8.63 -27.13 0.23
C ASP A 56 7.28 -27.58 -0.33
N VAL A 57 7.34 -28.22 -1.50
CA VAL A 57 6.14 -28.78 -2.14
C VAL A 57 5.73 -30.11 -1.53
N MET A 58 6.72 -30.94 -1.18
CA MET A 58 6.50 -32.34 -0.80
C MET A 58 6.44 -32.50 0.73
N MET A 59 5.34 -32.09 1.34
CA MET A 59 5.11 -32.29 2.78
C MET A 59 4.00 -33.31 3.03
N PRO A 60 4.06 -34.09 4.14
CA PRO A 60 3.13 -35.20 4.40
C PRO A 60 1.75 -34.76 4.86
N ASP A 61 1.61 -33.54 5.45
CA ASP A 61 0.34 -33.05 6.00
C ASP A 61 -0.53 -32.32 4.96
N ILE A 62 0.02 -31.28 4.36
CA ILE A 62 -0.63 -30.46 3.32
C ILE A 62 0.38 -30.23 2.23
N ASN A 63 0.02 -30.46 0.98
CA ASN A 63 0.87 -30.20 -0.17
C ASN A 63 1.23 -28.71 -0.25
N GLY A 64 2.49 -28.38 -0.55
CA GLY A 64 2.95 -27.00 -0.68
C GLY A 64 2.17 -26.17 -1.68
N PHE A 65 1.61 -26.74 -2.72
CA PHE A 65 0.71 -26.03 -3.64
C PHE A 65 -0.59 -25.58 -2.96
N GLU A 66 -1.14 -26.38 -2.05
CA GLU A 66 -2.33 -26.01 -1.28
C GLU A 66 -2.02 -24.92 -0.23
N VAL A 67 -0.83 -25.01 0.40
CA VAL A 67 -0.33 -23.95 1.30
C VAL A 67 -0.20 -22.64 0.52
N CYS A 68 0.42 -22.67 -0.68
CA CYS A 68 0.56 -21.52 -1.55
C CYS A 68 -0.80 -20.90 -1.90
N LYS A 69 -1.76 -21.69 -2.38
CA LYS A 69 -3.13 -21.22 -2.69
C LYS A 69 -3.81 -20.56 -1.48
N THR A 70 -3.62 -21.16 -0.29
CA THR A 70 -4.21 -20.63 0.95
C THR A 70 -3.62 -19.26 1.31
N LEU A 71 -2.30 -19.10 1.22
CA LEU A 71 -1.60 -17.86 1.53
C LEU A 71 -1.90 -16.75 0.52
N VAL A 72 -1.95 -17.07 -0.76
CA VAL A 72 -2.32 -16.13 -1.83
C VAL A 72 -3.80 -15.71 -1.74
N GLY A 73 -4.67 -16.58 -1.25
CA GLY A 73 -6.09 -16.29 -1.05
C GLY A 73 -6.42 -15.45 0.19
N ASP A 74 -5.49 -15.28 1.13
CA ASP A 74 -5.68 -14.45 2.34
C ASP A 74 -5.12 -13.04 2.08
N SER A 75 -5.97 -12.02 2.23
CA SER A 75 -5.61 -10.61 2.00
C SER A 75 -4.44 -10.10 2.84
N ARG A 76 -4.08 -10.77 3.94
CA ARG A 76 -2.93 -10.41 4.79
C ARG A 76 -1.61 -10.91 4.23
N THR A 77 -1.65 -12.03 3.50
CA THR A 77 -0.45 -12.74 3.01
C THR A 77 -0.33 -12.78 1.50
N SER A 78 -1.36 -12.32 0.76
CA SER A 78 -1.41 -12.34 -0.71
C SER A 78 -0.25 -11.62 -1.40
N ASP A 79 0.31 -10.60 -0.75
CA ASP A 79 1.40 -9.79 -1.30
C ASP A 79 2.79 -10.32 -0.91
N ILE A 80 2.85 -11.41 -0.12
CA ILE A 80 4.13 -12.04 0.29
C ILE A 80 4.61 -12.97 -0.83
N PRO A 81 5.78 -12.72 -1.43
CA PRO A 81 6.30 -13.60 -2.47
C PRO A 81 6.63 -14.99 -1.90
N ILE A 82 6.19 -16.02 -2.63
CA ILE A 82 6.43 -17.42 -2.30
C ILE A 82 7.33 -18.03 -3.36
N ILE A 83 8.47 -18.59 -2.95
CA ILE A 83 9.35 -19.41 -3.78
C ILE A 83 9.17 -20.86 -3.38
N LEU A 84 8.74 -21.68 -4.31
CA LEU A 84 8.61 -23.12 -4.10
C LEU A 84 9.98 -23.80 -4.14
N VAL A 85 10.23 -24.70 -3.20
CA VAL A 85 11.43 -25.54 -3.17
C VAL A 85 10.98 -26.98 -3.45
N THR A 86 11.44 -27.57 -4.56
CA THR A 86 10.85 -28.86 -4.98
C THR A 86 11.86 -29.80 -5.62
N ALA A 87 11.68 -31.09 -5.40
CA ALA A 87 12.32 -32.15 -6.17
C ALA A 87 11.61 -32.43 -7.51
N LYS A 88 10.35 -31.98 -7.62
CA LYS A 88 9.54 -32.09 -8.84
C LYS A 88 9.95 -31.02 -9.83
N THR A 89 10.31 -31.47 -11.04
CA THR A 89 10.84 -30.59 -12.08
C THR A 89 10.17 -30.80 -13.43
N ASP A 90 9.10 -31.62 -13.45
CA ASP A 90 8.33 -31.79 -14.66
C ASP A 90 7.60 -30.48 -15.00
N PRO A 91 7.47 -30.15 -16.29
CA PRO A 91 6.82 -28.90 -16.70
C PRO A 91 5.42 -28.71 -16.15
N GLU A 92 4.70 -29.81 -15.90
CA GLU A 92 3.35 -29.83 -15.34
C GLU A 92 3.35 -29.41 -13.85
N ASP A 93 4.30 -29.92 -13.05
CA ASP A 93 4.44 -29.55 -11.64
C ASP A 93 4.87 -28.07 -11.48
N ILE A 94 5.76 -27.58 -12.34
CA ILE A 94 6.17 -26.18 -12.36
C ILE A 94 4.97 -25.28 -12.68
N LYS A 95 4.19 -25.67 -13.70
CA LYS A 95 2.97 -24.95 -14.07
C LYS A 95 1.95 -24.92 -12.91
N GLU A 96 1.73 -26.06 -12.26
CA GLU A 96 0.83 -26.14 -11.10
C GLU A 96 1.26 -25.17 -9.98
N GLY A 97 2.56 -25.07 -9.71
CA GLY A 97 3.10 -24.15 -8.71
C GLY A 97 2.86 -22.68 -9.07
N LEU A 98 3.10 -22.30 -10.33
CA LEU A 98 2.84 -20.93 -10.79
C LEU A 98 1.34 -20.62 -10.84
N ASP A 99 0.51 -21.57 -11.26
CA ASP A 99 -0.96 -21.44 -11.24
C ASP A 99 -1.51 -21.38 -9.79
N ALA A 100 -0.79 -21.93 -8.81
CA ALA A 100 -1.09 -21.79 -7.38
C ALA A 100 -0.75 -20.40 -6.84
N GLY A 101 -0.07 -19.56 -7.61
CA GLY A 101 0.31 -18.19 -7.25
C GLY A 101 1.73 -18.04 -6.72
N ALA A 102 2.57 -19.07 -6.83
CA ALA A 102 3.99 -18.93 -6.51
C ALA A 102 4.69 -17.98 -7.50
N TYR A 103 5.63 -17.20 -6.99
CA TYR A 103 6.40 -16.24 -7.80
C TYR A 103 7.55 -16.92 -8.55
N ASP A 104 8.17 -17.94 -7.94
CA ASP A 104 9.30 -18.65 -8.53
C ASP A 104 9.44 -20.05 -7.90
N TYR A 105 10.39 -20.85 -8.40
CA TYR A 105 10.72 -22.16 -7.83
C TYR A 105 12.23 -22.41 -7.81
N ILE A 106 12.68 -23.27 -6.88
CA ILE A 106 14.07 -23.73 -6.74
C ILE A 106 14.07 -25.25 -6.75
N LYS A 107 14.91 -25.82 -7.62
CA LYS A 107 15.07 -27.27 -7.71
C LYS A 107 15.96 -27.81 -6.60
N LYS A 108 15.54 -28.92 -5.96
CA LYS A 108 16.42 -29.73 -5.09
C LYS A 108 17.34 -30.64 -5.98
N PRO A 109 18.64 -30.79 -5.67
CA PRO A 109 19.35 -30.24 -4.51
C PRO A 109 19.62 -28.74 -4.66
N ILE A 110 19.41 -27.99 -3.55
CA ILE A 110 19.45 -26.54 -3.52
C ILE A 110 20.89 -26.03 -3.71
N ASN A 111 21.13 -25.28 -4.78
CA ASN A 111 22.37 -24.55 -4.98
C ASN A 111 22.35 -23.24 -4.19
N LYS A 112 23.38 -22.98 -3.37
CA LYS A 112 23.46 -21.76 -2.54
C LYS A 112 23.38 -20.47 -3.37
N ILE A 113 24.13 -20.43 -4.51
CA ILE A 113 24.18 -19.22 -5.34
C ILE A 113 22.83 -18.94 -5.98
N GLU A 114 22.15 -19.99 -6.48
CA GLU A 114 20.82 -19.87 -7.07
C GLU A 114 19.79 -19.41 -6.03
N LEU A 115 19.76 -20.04 -4.85
CA LEU A 115 18.87 -19.67 -3.74
C LEU A 115 19.00 -18.18 -3.42
N LEU A 116 20.21 -17.72 -3.15
CA LEU A 116 20.45 -16.33 -2.75
C LEU A 116 20.13 -15.32 -3.87
N ALA A 117 20.41 -15.68 -5.11
CA ALA A 117 20.09 -14.85 -6.26
C ALA A 117 18.58 -14.67 -6.43
N ARG A 118 17.79 -15.77 -6.31
CA ARG A 118 16.32 -15.73 -6.42
C ARG A 118 15.69 -14.98 -5.25
N VAL A 119 16.07 -15.31 -4.01
CA VAL A 119 15.61 -14.60 -2.83
C VAL A 119 15.83 -13.08 -2.94
N LYS A 120 17.06 -12.68 -3.32
CA LYS A 120 17.39 -11.26 -3.49
C LYS A 120 16.60 -10.60 -4.61
N SER A 121 16.36 -11.32 -5.70
CA SER A 121 15.56 -10.82 -6.84
C SER A 121 14.11 -10.58 -6.43
N GLU A 122 13.49 -11.57 -5.77
CA GLU A 122 12.10 -11.47 -5.36
C GLU A 122 11.87 -10.41 -4.29
N LEU A 123 12.76 -10.29 -3.29
CA LEU A 123 12.68 -9.22 -2.30
C LEU A 123 12.76 -7.83 -2.94
N LYS A 124 13.66 -7.64 -3.91
CA LYS A 124 13.75 -6.36 -4.64
C LYS A 124 12.50 -6.07 -5.45
N LEU A 125 11.93 -7.07 -6.12
CA LEU A 125 10.71 -6.92 -6.90
C LEU A 125 9.52 -6.56 -5.99
N SER A 126 9.39 -7.26 -4.86
CA SER A 126 8.37 -6.98 -3.85
C SER A 126 8.48 -5.54 -3.32
N ASP A 127 9.69 -5.09 -2.98
CA ASP A 127 9.93 -3.71 -2.51
C ASP A 127 9.58 -2.67 -3.58
N ALA A 128 9.94 -2.93 -4.84
CA ALA A 128 9.59 -2.05 -5.96
C ALA A 128 8.07 -1.97 -6.17
N ASN A 129 7.36 -3.09 -6.10
CA ASN A 129 5.90 -3.13 -6.22
C ASN A 129 5.22 -2.38 -5.07
N LYS A 130 5.67 -2.56 -3.82
CA LYS A 130 5.17 -1.81 -2.65
C LYS A 130 5.34 -0.30 -2.85
N LEU A 131 6.50 0.13 -3.36
CA LEU A 131 6.76 1.54 -3.66
C LEU A 131 5.85 2.08 -4.77
N ILE A 132 5.60 1.33 -5.83
CA ILE A 132 4.69 1.73 -6.91
C ILE A 132 3.29 1.95 -6.37
N VAL A 133 2.76 1.01 -5.58
CA VAL A 133 1.42 1.12 -4.96
C VAL A 133 1.34 2.35 -4.04
N GLU A 134 2.39 2.64 -3.28
CA GLU A 134 2.45 3.84 -2.44
C GLU A 134 2.43 5.12 -3.26
N ILE A 135 3.22 5.19 -4.34
CA ILE A 135 3.24 6.33 -5.26
C ILE A 135 1.86 6.54 -5.91
N GLU A 136 1.20 5.48 -6.35
CA GLU A 136 -0.15 5.55 -6.95
C GLU A 136 -1.19 6.07 -5.95
N LYS A 137 -1.18 5.58 -4.71
CA LYS A 137 -2.04 6.08 -3.63
C LYS A 137 -1.81 7.57 -3.39
N ARG A 138 -0.56 8.00 -3.35
CA ARG A 138 -0.17 9.40 -3.16
C ARG A 138 -0.63 10.28 -4.33
N ASN A 139 -0.42 9.83 -5.56
CA ASN A 139 -0.87 10.56 -6.76
C ASN A 139 -2.38 10.72 -6.79
N THR A 140 -3.14 9.70 -6.44
CA THR A 140 -4.60 9.73 -6.34
C THR A 140 -5.04 10.75 -5.28
N PHE A 141 -4.39 10.77 -4.12
CA PHE A 141 -4.66 11.77 -3.08
C PHE A 141 -4.40 13.20 -3.59
N PHE A 142 -3.24 13.46 -4.21
CA PHE A 142 -2.93 14.77 -4.79
C PHE A 142 -3.93 15.20 -5.86
N ALA A 143 -4.32 14.32 -6.77
CA ALA A 143 -5.34 14.62 -7.78
C ALA A 143 -6.67 15.03 -7.15
N THR A 144 -7.05 14.36 -6.05
CA THR A 144 -8.27 14.68 -5.30
C THR A 144 -8.19 16.06 -4.65
N VAL A 145 -7.05 16.40 -4.02
CA VAL A 145 -6.82 17.72 -3.41
C VAL A 145 -6.84 18.82 -4.45
N VAL A 146 -6.20 18.63 -5.61
CA VAL A 146 -6.20 19.61 -6.71
C VAL A 146 -7.63 19.84 -7.21
N THR A 147 -8.40 18.77 -7.42
CA THR A 147 -9.79 18.86 -7.85
C THR A 147 -10.66 19.59 -6.83
N ALA A 148 -10.49 19.30 -5.55
CA ALA A 148 -11.20 19.97 -4.46
C ALA A 148 -10.87 21.48 -4.41
N ASN A 149 -9.60 21.84 -4.56
CA ASN A 149 -9.19 23.26 -4.63
C ASN A 149 -9.88 24.00 -5.77
N HIS A 150 -9.97 23.40 -6.96
CA HIS A 150 -10.71 23.99 -8.08
C HIS A 150 -12.19 24.18 -7.77
N LYS A 151 -12.83 23.15 -7.18
CA LYS A 151 -14.25 23.19 -6.80
C LYS A 151 -14.56 24.20 -5.69
N ILE A 152 -13.60 24.51 -4.82
CA ILE A 152 -13.72 25.53 -3.77
C ILE A 152 -13.47 26.94 -4.35
N LYS A 153 -12.52 27.09 -5.27
CA LYS A 153 -12.13 28.40 -5.83
C LYS A 153 -13.27 29.04 -6.64
N GLN A 154 -14.03 28.25 -7.36
CA GLN A 154 -15.16 28.75 -8.17
C GLN A 154 -16.25 29.44 -7.31
N PRO A 155 -16.84 28.78 -6.30
CA PRO A 155 -17.84 29.41 -5.45
C PRO A 155 -17.25 30.57 -4.60
N LEU A 156 -15.99 30.51 -4.17
CA LEU A 156 -15.34 31.66 -3.52
C LEU A 156 -15.29 32.89 -4.43
N THR A 157 -15.03 32.68 -5.72
CA THR A 157 -15.07 33.79 -6.71
C THR A 157 -16.49 34.35 -6.83
N LEU A 158 -17.52 33.50 -6.83
CA LEU A 158 -18.93 33.92 -6.87
C LEU A 158 -19.30 34.73 -5.62
N ILE A 159 -18.86 34.31 -4.43
CA ILE A 159 -19.05 35.05 -3.18
C ILE A 159 -18.40 36.42 -3.28
N SER A 160 -17.15 36.52 -3.76
CA SER A 160 -16.41 37.76 -3.90
C SER A 160 -17.11 38.75 -4.87
N LEU A 161 -17.54 38.24 -6.02
CA LEU A 161 -18.27 39.06 -7.02
C LEU A 161 -19.61 39.54 -6.50
N SER A 162 -20.38 38.65 -5.84
CA SER A 162 -21.68 38.97 -5.26
C SER A 162 -21.54 40.01 -4.15
N THR A 163 -20.55 39.86 -3.28
CA THR A 163 -20.22 40.84 -2.22
C THR A 163 -19.85 42.20 -2.78
N ALA A 164 -19.02 42.22 -3.84
CA ALA A 164 -18.66 43.47 -4.53
C ALA A 164 -19.88 44.15 -5.17
N ALA A 165 -20.79 43.37 -5.75
CA ALA A 165 -22.04 43.86 -6.35
C ALA A 165 -22.96 44.47 -5.26
N ILE A 166 -23.14 43.81 -4.13
CA ILE A 166 -23.89 44.30 -2.99
C ILE A 166 -23.30 45.63 -2.48
N LYS A 167 -21.97 45.71 -2.27
CA LYS A 167 -21.28 46.93 -1.83
C LYS A 167 -21.48 48.09 -2.80
N ARG A 168 -21.58 47.80 -4.12
CA ARG A 168 -21.82 48.83 -5.17
C ARG A 168 -23.28 49.29 -5.08
N GLU A 169 -24.23 48.36 -4.92
CA GLU A 169 -25.66 48.69 -4.85
C GLU A 169 -25.97 49.56 -3.65
N LEU A 170 -25.38 49.26 -2.49
CA LEU A 170 -25.56 50.03 -1.23
C LEU A 170 -24.95 51.46 -1.27
N LYS A 171 -24.19 51.81 -2.33
CA LYS A 171 -23.63 53.18 -2.51
C LYS A 171 -24.55 54.04 -3.41
N LYS A 172 -25.65 53.51 -3.94
CA LYS A 172 -26.58 54.24 -4.78
C LYS A 172 -27.58 55.02 -3.92
N ASP A 173 -28.10 56.10 -4.43
CA ASP A 173 -29.15 56.89 -3.77
C ASP A 173 -30.47 56.08 -3.62
N GLU A 174 -30.79 55.23 -4.59
CA GLU A 174 -31.90 54.29 -4.56
C GLU A 174 -31.36 52.85 -4.57
N ILE A 175 -31.56 52.10 -3.47
CA ILE A 175 -31.12 50.72 -3.28
C ILE A 175 -32.20 49.77 -3.77
N SER A 176 -31.87 48.93 -4.75
CA SER A 176 -32.72 47.86 -5.19
C SER A 176 -32.61 46.64 -4.26
N LYS A 177 -33.64 46.38 -3.47
CA LYS A 177 -33.73 45.24 -2.56
C LYS A 177 -33.64 43.91 -3.34
N ASP A 178 -34.22 43.86 -4.50
CA ASP A 178 -34.24 42.62 -5.33
C ASP A 178 -32.85 42.22 -5.79
N ILE A 179 -32.00 43.19 -6.19
CA ILE A 179 -30.59 42.93 -6.56
C ILE A 179 -29.81 42.43 -5.36
N VAL A 180 -29.99 43.05 -4.20
CA VAL A 180 -29.29 42.62 -2.99
C VAL A 180 -29.71 41.20 -2.59
N LEU A 181 -31.00 40.91 -2.57
CA LEU A 181 -31.52 39.57 -2.26
C LEU A 181 -31.00 38.49 -3.25
N GLU A 182 -31.00 38.81 -4.54
CA GLU A 182 -30.44 37.89 -5.55
C GLU A 182 -28.99 37.57 -5.30
N LYS A 183 -28.16 38.56 -4.97
CA LYS A 183 -26.72 38.34 -4.69
C LYS A 183 -26.46 37.59 -3.38
N ILE A 184 -27.31 37.79 -2.35
CA ILE A 184 -27.30 36.99 -1.13
C ILE A 184 -27.59 35.53 -1.46
N LYS A 185 -28.60 35.24 -2.29
CA LYS A 185 -28.91 33.87 -2.71
C LYS A 185 -27.74 33.18 -3.40
N TYR A 186 -26.96 33.89 -4.23
CA TYR A 186 -25.74 33.33 -4.84
C TYR A 186 -24.66 33.02 -3.81
N ILE A 187 -24.52 33.83 -2.76
CA ILE A 187 -23.60 33.56 -1.66
C ILE A 187 -24.00 32.29 -0.90
N ASP A 188 -25.29 32.12 -0.59
CA ASP A 188 -25.80 30.95 0.12
C ASP A 188 -25.58 29.66 -0.67
N LEU A 189 -25.83 29.71 -1.99
CA LEU A 189 -25.53 28.57 -2.88
C LEU A 189 -24.04 28.22 -2.89
N ALA A 190 -23.19 29.22 -2.99
CA ALA A 190 -21.74 29.01 -3.00
C ALA A 190 -21.21 28.45 -1.67
N ILE A 191 -21.78 28.88 -0.54
CA ILE A 191 -21.44 28.30 0.79
C ILE A 191 -21.85 26.84 0.85
N THR A 192 -23.05 26.50 0.35
CA THR A 192 -23.54 25.12 0.30
C THR A 192 -22.62 24.23 -0.54
N GLU A 193 -22.15 24.70 -1.70
CA GLU A 193 -21.21 23.96 -2.54
C GLU A 193 -19.87 23.75 -1.85
N ILE A 194 -19.31 24.77 -1.20
CA ILE A 194 -18.04 24.65 -0.46
C ILE A 194 -18.17 23.61 0.66
N THR A 195 -19.27 23.70 1.43
CA THR A 195 -19.52 22.77 2.54
C THR A 195 -19.58 21.32 2.03
N ALA A 196 -20.28 21.08 0.91
CA ALA A 196 -20.36 19.76 0.31
C ALA A 196 -18.98 19.21 -0.13
N VAL A 197 -18.10 20.05 -0.67
CA VAL A 197 -16.73 19.66 -1.04
C VAL A 197 -15.91 19.35 0.19
N LEU A 198 -16.00 20.14 1.26
CA LEU A 198 -15.31 19.89 2.53
C LEU A 198 -15.78 18.60 3.19
N ASP A 199 -17.09 18.31 3.16
CA ASP A 199 -17.64 17.05 3.68
C ASP A 199 -17.16 15.83 2.89
N GLN A 200 -16.98 15.97 1.56
CA GLN A 200 -16.36 14.92 0.74
C GLN A 200 -14.90 14.70 1.10
N LEU A 201 -14.12 15.77 1.31
CA LEU A 201 -12.72 15.68 1.72
C LEU A 201 -12.56 15.01 3.10
N ASN A 202 -13.43 15.35 4.05
CA ASN A 202 -13.40 14.77 5.39
C ASN A 202 -13.73 13.26 5.43
N LYS A 203 -14.41 12.75 4.40
CA LYS A 203 -14.69 11.31 4.25
C LYS A 203 -13.52 10.53 3.66
N ILE A 204 -12.58 11.20 3.03
CA ILE A 204 -11.35 10.58 2.55
C ILE A 204 -10.49 10.32 3.79
N LYS A 205 -10.49 9.07 4.27
CA LYS A 205 -9.52 8.65 5.27
C LYS A 205 -8.14 8.87 4.67
N GLU A 206 -7.33 9.69 5.31
CA GLU A 206 -5.92 9.85 4.93
C GLU A 206 -5.32 8.46 4.75
N PRO A 207 -4.58 8.21 3.64
CA PRO A 207 -3.71 7.05 3.63
C PRO A 207 -2.82 7.22 4.86
N VAL A 208 -2.93 6.28 5.82
CA VAL A 208 -2.09 6.28 7.02
C VAL A 208 -0.66 6.33 6.51
N LEU A 209 -0.03 7.48 6.60
CA LEU A 209 1.39 7.65 6.37
C LEU A 209 2.08 6.94 7.53
N SER A 210 2.29 5.63 7.38
CA SER A 210 3.15 4.88 8.27
C SER A 210 4.54 5.50 8.18
N ASP A 211 5.14 5.73 9.29
CA ASP A 211 6.42 6.28 9.75
C ASP A 211 7.63 6.47 8.80
N TYR A 212 7.44 6.49 7.48
CA TYR A 212 8.51 6.73 6.49
C TYR A 212 8.79 8.21 6.20
N THR A 213 8.11 9.15 6.84
CA THR A 213 8.27 10.58 6.56
C THR A 213 8.90 11.37 7.69
N ASN A 214 10.08 10.94 8.16
CA ASN A 214 10.94 11.84 8.96
C ASN A 214 11.64 12.93 8.12
N THR A 215 11.34 13.09 6.83
CA THR A 215 12.07 14.02 5.96
C THR A 215 11.19 15.01 5.18
N VAL A 216 9.88 14.96 5.28
CA VAL A 216 9.02 16.01 4.71
C VAL A 216 8.40 16.80 5.85
N LYS A 217 9.05 17.90 6.22
CA LYS A 217 8.44 18.94 7.06
C LYS A 217 7.14 19.36 6.39
N MET A 218 6.02 19.17 7.05
CA MET A 218 4.76 19.80 6.66
C MET A 218 5.02 21.33 6.57
N ILE A 219 4.61 21.92 5.45
CA ILE A 219 4.58 23.37 5.33
C ILE A 219 3.59 23.88 6.39
N LYS A 220 4.12 24.42 7.50
CA LYS A 220 3.31 25.20 8.42
C LYS A 220 2.79 26.37 7.61
N VAL A 221 1.48 26.45 7.42
CA VAL A 221 0.82 27.67 7.00
C VAL A 221 0.93 28.64 8.18
N GLU A 222 1.96 29.47 8.20
CA GLU A 222 2.05 30.58 9.13
C GLU A 222 0.90 31.52 8.80
N LYS A 223 0.06 31.80 9.79
CA LYS A 223 -0.88 32.90 9.70
C LYS A 223 -0.04 34.16 9.71
N GLU A 224 0.03 34.88 8.58
CA GLU A 224 0.40 36.28 8.59
C GLU A 224 -0.64 37.01 9.43
N THR A 225 -0.27 37.38 10.65
CA THR A 225 -0.94 38.40 11.44
C THR A 225 -0.58 39.73 10.80
N THR A 226 -1.47 40.26 10.00
CA THR A 226 -1.46 41.66 9.62
C THR A 226 -1.99 42.48 10.80
N ASP A 227 -1.09 43.31 11.39
CA ASP A 227 -1.43 44.44 12.23
C ASP A 227 -2.25 45.51 11.47
#